data_a90d1aa0a6fbc1506c853ea635e7d7b7
#
_entry.id   a90d1aa0a6fbc1506c853ea635e7d7b7
#
_cell.length_a   1.000
_cell.length_b   1.000
_cell.length_c   1.000
_cell.angle_alpha   90.00
_cell.angle_beta   90.00
_cell.angle_gamma   90.00
#
_symmetry.space_group_name_H-M   'P 1'
#
loop_
_entity.id
_entity.type
_entity.pdbx_description
1 polymer ?
#
loop_
_entity_poly.entity_id
_entity_poly.type
_entity_poly.pdbx_seq_one_letter_code
_entity_poly.pdbx_strand_id
1 'polypeptide(L)'
;LQQAPDKNSKLPATDLNLGKTVVAVRLLGYKPEYKTTLDIIVDNWFSPQRMPFAHDSIGVDGTCRVSANAILPTVATIRINRMEIPFLAVPNDTTTVTIDLPTLTLAATHLFANDSEVKKFVWFEGKHAAVDTELQSVKNMLDVYGDTFFDDICGMTPLQYRDYVQQSYARLSAAINSNAAIGSATRTLAQNILSMNYASALFGFKNNISMAPMITGKRGVPRADMRIDTLSYFKPLEQLSVLRSKNQRYYHYLSDFTSALRRQYMSADPLLDDIAIGKRLSRSFNRKCPLTEQQIAVAHDSIANDMVRELIFANNDDLKSQLSAANKKMEEIKKTANTSSSYLSIIDIDPKMSAQRILPTITDKYKGKAVLIDFWNTWCVPCRAAMSAIRPLKEQLHDVVYVYIADASSPVDKWGEMIKTISGVHVRLTKEQAAALAEIHKFSGIPTYFVVNKEGKITYQKTSFPGVETLREQLVSVMR
;
A
#
# COMPACT_ATOMS: atom_id res chain seq x y z
N LEU A 1 -33.01 3.75 18.04
CA LEU A 1 -33.44 2.37 18.30
C LEU A 1 -32.33 1.45 17.77
N GLN A 2 -31.59 0.78 18.67
CA GLN A 2 -30.71 -0.32 18.28
C GLN A 2 -31.60 -1.39 17.67
N GLN A 3 -31.35 -1.75 16.42
CA GLN A 3 -32.00 -2.86 15.77
C GLN A 3 -31.60 -4.14 16.52
N ALA A 4 -32.56 -4.95 16.92
CA ALA A 4 -32.25 -6.20 17.62
C ALA A 4 -31.37 -7.09 16.71
N PRO A 5 -30.38 -7.82 17.30
CA PRO A 5 -29.50 -8.68 16.52
C PRO A 5 -30.29 -9.67 15.67
N ASP A 6 -29.96 -9.79 14.38
CA ASP A 6 -30.59 -10.79 13.52
C ASP A 6 -30.06 -12.19 13.84
N LYS A 7 -30.84 -12.92 14.63
CA LYS A 7 -30.50 -14.30 15.02
C LYS A 7 -30.45 -15.28 13.84
N ASN A 8 -30.99 -14.91 12.67
CA ASN A 8 -31.08 -15.77 11.50
C ASN A 8 -30.02 -15.45 10.41
N SER A 9 -29.21 -14.41 10.63
CA SER A 9 -28.13 -14.09 9.69
C SER A 9 -27.13 -15.23 9.60
N LYS A 10 -26.69 -15.53 8.37
CA LYS A 10 -25.67 -16.56 8.07
C LYS A 10 -24.50 -15.95 7.36
N LEU A 11 -23.31 -16.43 7.69
CA LEU A 11 -22.11 -16.07 6.92
C LEU A 11 -22.18 -16.74 5.54
N PRO A 12 -21.67 -16.09 4.49
CA PRO A 12 -21.56 -16.69 3.17
C PRO A 12 -20.56 -17.87 3.19
N ALA A 13 -20.71 -18.80 2.24
CA ALA A 13 -19.75 -19.87 2.07
C ALA A 13 -18.37 -19.33 1.68
N THR A 14 -17.31 -19.97 2.16
CA THR A 14 -15.91 -19.60 1.91
C THR A 14 -15.32 -20.33 0.70
N ASP A 15 -16.12 -20.61 -0.31
CA ASP A 15 -15.66 -21.19 -1.56
C ASP A 15 -15.16 -20.10 -2.50
N LEU A 16 -14.14 -20.45 -3.30
CA LEU A 16 -13.58 -19.54 -4.28
C LEU A 16 -14.64 -19.16 -5.31
N ASN A 17 -14.90 -17.88 -5.45
CA ASN A 17 -15.87 -17.35 -6.41
C ASN A 17 -15.35 -16.03 -6.96
N LEU A 18 -15.01 -16.02 -8.23
CA LEU A 18 -14.52 -14.81 -8.87
C LEU A 18 -15.68 -13.87 -9.19
N GLY A 19 -15.61 -12.65 -8.69
CA GLY A 19 -16.63 -11.66 -8.97
C GLY A 19 -16.27 -10.28 -8.46
N LYS A 20 -17.22 -9.34 -8.67
CA LYS A 20 -17.08 -7.99 -8.12
C LYS A 20 -17.97 -7.86 -6.89
N THR A 21 -17.40 -7.38 -5.80
CA THR A 21 -18.20 -6.76 -4.74
C THR A 21 -18.51 -5.33 -5.16
N VAL A 22 -19.73 -4.91 -4.97
CA VAL A 22 -20.19 -3.56 -5.31
C VAL A 22 -20.66 -2.87 -4.05
N VAL A 23 -20.21 -1.63 -3.85
CA VAL A 23 -20.69 -0.77 -2.77
C VAL A 23 -21.38 0.45 -3.37
N ALA A 24 -22.69 0.55 -3.15
CA ALA A 24 -23.48 1.71 -3.49
C ALA A 24 -23.51 2.65 -2.26
N VAL A 25 -22.95 3.84 -2.40
CA VAL A 25 -22.79 4.78 -1.29
C VAL A 25 -23.73 5.98 -1.45
N ARG A 26 -24.35 6.40 -0.37
CA ARG A 26 -25.12 7.63 -0.25
C ARG A 26 -24.60 8.45 0.93
N LEU A 27 -24.12 9.66 0.65
CA LEU A 27 -23.57 10.56 1.63
C LEU A 27 -24.60 11.64 1.99
N LEU A 28 -25.17 11.59 3.18
CA LEU A 28 -26.05 12.62 3.67
C LEU A 28 -25.23 13.86 4.10
N GLY A 29 -25.72 15.05 3.78
CA GLY A 29 -25.00 16.30 4.07
C GLY A 29 -23.75 16.52 3.21
N TYR A 30 -23.59 15.79 2.12
CA TYR A 30 -22.48 15.98 1.19
C TYR A 30 -22.56 17.34 0.50
N LYS A 31 -21.38 17.95 0.32
CA LYS A 31 -21.19 19.14 -0.51
C LYS A 31 -19.92 18.97 -1.33
N PRO A 32 -19.93 19.27 -2.63
CA PRO A 32 -18.76 19.07 -3.50
C PRO A 32 -17.49 19.79 -3.03
N GLU A 33 -17.65 20.95 -2.39
CA GLU A 33 -16.54 21.74 -1.84
C GLU A 33 -15.77 21.06 -0.70
N TYR A 34 -16.33 20.02 -0.06
CA TYR A 34 -15.68 19.29 1.04
C TYR A 34 -14.51 18.41 0.58
N LYS A 35 -14.35 18.21 -0.74
CA LYS A 35 -13.29 17.35 -1.30
C LYS A 35 -13.21 15.98 -0.61
N THR A 36 -14.36 15.42 -0.28
CA THR A 36 -14.46 14.12 0.38
C THR A 36 -13.83 13.04 -0.49
N THR A 37 -12.97 12.22 0.09
CA THR A 37 -12.40 11.03 -0.57
C THR A 37 -13.11 9.78 -0.06
N LEU A 38 -13.39 8.86 -0.98
CA LEU A 38 -14.01 7.57 -0.67
C LEU A 38 -13.28 6.46 -1.42
N ASP A 39 -12.80 5.48 -0.66
CA ASP A 39 -12.10 4.31 -1.18
C ASP A 39 -12.77 3.03 -0.65
N ILE A 40 -12.80 2.00 -1.46
CA ILE A 40 -13.15 0.64 -1.04
C ILE A 40 -11.87 -0.19 -1.05
N ILE A 41 -11.50 -0.71 0.12
CA ILE A 41 -10.30 -1.51 0.32
C ILE A 41 -10.75 -2.96 0.48
N VAL A 42 -10.53 -3.76 -0.57
CA VAL A 42 -10.75 -5.20 -0.56
C VAL A 42 -9.41 -5.87 -0.77
N ASP A 43 -9.02 -6.79 0.09
CA ASP A 43 -7.78 -7.52 -0.08
C ASP A 43 -7.88 -8.42 -1.33
N ASN A 44 -7.04 -8.12 -2.31
CA ASN A 44 -6.92 -8.89 -3.54
C ASN A 44 -5.44 -9.31 -3.73
N TRP A 45 -5.11 -10.52 -3.35
CA TRP A 45 -3.74 -11.02 -3.29
C TRP A 45 -3.02 -11.10 -4.64
N PHE A 46 -3.79 -11.20 -5.71
CA PHE A 46 -3.29 -11.38 -7.05
C PHE A 46 -3.24 -10.08 -7.85
N SER A 47 -3.60 -8.95 -7.24
CA SER A 47 -3.50 -7.65 -7.89
C SER A 47 -2.05 -7.18 -7.97
N PRO A 48 -1.60 -6.57 -9.08
CA PRO A 48 -0.32 -5.88 -9.15
C PRO A 48 -0.26 -4.64 -8.26
N GLN A 49 -1.37 -4.19 -7.72
CA GLN A 49 -1.44 -3.07 -6.79
C GLN A 49 -1.18 -3.56 -5.36
N ARG A 50 -0.33 -2.82 -4.64
CA ARG A 50 0.07 -3.17 -3.27
C ARG A 50 -1.09 -3.11 -2.28
N MET A 51 -2.07 -2.23 -2.53
CA MET A 51 -3.34 -2.12 -1.81
C MET A 51 -4.44 -2.00 -2.87
N PRO A 52 -5.21 -3.03 -3.09
CA PRO A 52 -6.33 -2.96 -4.03
C PRO A 52 -7.41 -2.12 -3.39
N PHE A 53 -7.59 -0.93 -3.90
CA PHE A 53 -8.75 -0.11 -3.63
C PHE A 53 -9.35 0.34 -4.94
N ALA A 54 -10.66 0.33 -4.95
CA ALA A 54 -11.42 0.99 -6.00
C ALA A 54 -11.89 2.33 -5.42
N HIS A 55 -11.73 3.38 -6.19
CA HIS A 55 -12.26 4.70 -5.88
C HIS A 55 -13.06 5.20 -7.08
N ASP A 56 -14.05 6.01 -6.82
CA ASP A 56 -14.84 6.66 -7.84
C ASP A 56 -15.15 8.10 -7.43
N SER A 57 -15.51 8.92 -8.40
CA SER A 57 -15.94 10.29 -8.13
C SER A 57 -17.34 10.27 -7.51
N ILE A 58 -17.49 11.05 -6.44
CA ILE A 58 -18.79 11.24 -5.80
C ILE A 58 -19.60 12.23 -6.63
N GLY A 59 -20.82 11.84 -6.99
CA GLY A 59 -21.76 12.69 -7.70
C GLY A 59 -22.15 13.93 -6.90
N VAL A 60 -22.65 14.96 -7.58
CA VAL A 60 -23.09 16.21 -6.93
C VAL A 60 -24.21 15.99 -5.92
N ASP A 61 -24.97 14.90 -6.06
CA ASP A 61 -26.03 14.45 -5.16
C ASP A 61 -25.51 13.64 -3.95
N GLY A 62 -24.19 13.46 -3.83
CA GLY A 62 -23.58 12.68 -2.75
C GLY A 62 -23.67 11.18 -2.95
N THR A 63 -24.00 10.70 -4.15
CA THR A 63 -24.01 9.27 -4.45
C THR A 63 -22.80 8.82 -5.25
N CYS A 64 -22.37 7.58 -5.04
CA CYS A 64 -21.41 6.91 -5.91
C CYS A 64 -21.60 5.39 -5.86
N ARG A 65 -21.06 4.70 -6.88
CA ARG A 65 -21.08 3.25 -6.96
C ARG A 65 -19.68 2.75 -7.27
N VAL A 66 -19.08 2.12 -6.30
CA VAL A 66 -17.69 1.63 -6.39
C VAL A 66 -17.71 0.11 -6.49
N SER A 67 -16.84 -0.47 -7.32
CA SER A 67 -16.69 -1.92 -7.42
C SER A 67 -15.23 -2.34 -7.27
N ALA A 68 -15.02 -3.46 -6.59
CA ALA A 68 -13.71 -4.08 -6.44
C ALA A 68 -13.79 -5.58 -6.75
N ASN A 69 -12.74 -6.16 -7.31
CA ASN A 69 -12.67 -7.61 -7.51
C ASN A 69 -12.55 -8.30 -6.15
N ALA A 70 -13.40 -9.30 -5.93
CA ALA A 70 -13.35 -10.18 -4.77
C ALA A 70 -13.32 -11.64 -5.23
N ILE A 71 -12.58 -12.47 -4.53
CA ILE A 71 -12.42 -13.89 -4.84
C ILE A 71 -12.98 -14.81 -3.75
N LEU A 72 -13.07 -14.30 -2.55
CA LEU A 72 -13.62 -14.94 -1.36
C LEU A 72 -14.38 -13.89 -0.54
N PRO A 73 -15.39 -14.29 0.22
CA PRO A 73 -15.96 -13.41 1.24
C PRO A 73 -14.87 -12.96 2.22
N THR A 74 -14.80 -11.66 2.49
CA THR A 74 -13.80 -11.10 3.39
C THR A 74 -14.33 -9.85 4.07
N VAL A 75 -13.80 -9.51 5.23
CA VAL A 75 -14.03 -8.19 5.81
C VAL A 75 -13.18 -7.17 5.07
N ALA A 76 -13.85 -6.24 4.41
CA ALA A 76 -13.28 -5.13 3.67
C ALA A 76 -13.54 -3.81 4.40
N THR A 77 -12.99 -2.73 3.91
CA THR A 77 -13.10 -1.41 4.53
C THR A 77 -13.60 -0.37 3.53
N ILE A 78 -14.63 0.36 3.91
CA ILE A 78 -14.98 1.64 3.28
C ILE A 78 -14.18 2.70 4.02
N ARG A 79 -13.27 3.37 3.31
CA ARG A 79 -12.54 4.52 3.86
C ARG A 79 -13.14 5.80 3.32
N ILE A 80 -13.65 6.63 4.22
CA ILE A 80 -14.13 7.96 3.90
C ILE A 80 -13.29 8.99 4.65
N ASN A 81 -12.57 9.82 3.90
CA ASN A 81 -11.51 10.68 4.44
C ASN A 81 -10.49 9.86 5.24
N ARG A 82 -10.53 9.91 6.57
CA ARG A 82 -9.65 9.15 7.48
C ARG A 82 -10.39 8.10 8.32
N MET A 83 -11.71 8.02 8.17
CA MET A 83 -12.53 7.07 8.91
C MET A 83 -12.65 5.76 8.16
N GLU A 84 -12.56 4.67 8.89
CA GLU A 84 -12.67 3.31 8.37
C GLU A 84 -13.96 2.65 8.87
N ILE A 85 -14.72 2.09 7.93
CA ILE A 85 -16.02 1.45 8.18
C ILE A 85 -15.89 0.02 7.63
N PRO A 86 -15.77 -1.00 8.49
CA PRO A 86 -15.68 -2.39 8.05
C PRO A 86 -17.03 -2.88 7.52
N PHE A 87 -16.98 -3.73 6.50
CA PHE A 87 -18.14 -4.42 5.95
C PHE A 87 -17.74 -5.78 5.38
N LEU A 88 -18.70 -6.68 5.18
CA LEU A 88 -18.47 -8.00 4.59
C LEU A 88 -18.58 -7.91 3.07
N ALA A 89 -17.45 -7.86 2.39
CA ALA A 89 -17.38 -7.92 0.94
C ALA A 89 -17.57 -9.36 0.46
N VAL A 90 -18.55 -9.58 -0.40
CA VAL A 90 -18.86 -10.90 -0.97
C VAL A 90 -18.80 -10.81 -2.49
N PRO A 91 -18.13 -11.76 -3.18
CA PRO A 91 -18.12 -11.81 -4.63
C PRO A 91 -19.54 -11.84 -5.21
N ASN A 92 -19.78 -11.06 -6.26
CA ASN A 92 -21.08 -10.97 -6.96
C ASN A 92 -22.23 -10.45 -6.09
N ASP A 93 -21.92 -9.69 -5.04
CA ASP A 93 -22.93 -9.08 -4.17
C ASP A 93 -22.83 -7.55 -4.15
N THR A 94 -23.92 -6.90 -3.75
CA THR A 94 -24.00 -5.45 -3.61
C THR A 94 -24.39 -5.08 -2.19
N THR A 95 -23.54 -4.27 -1.54
CA THR A 95 -23.84 -3.64 -0.26
C THR A 95 -24.20 -2.18 -0.52
N THR A 96 -25.36 -1.74 -0.04
CA THR A 96 -25.73 -0.31 -0.02
C THR A 96 -25.40 0.26 1.35
N VAL A 97 -24.73 1.41 1.35
CA VAL A 97 -24.36 2.11 2.59
C VAL A 97 -24.76 3.57 2.54
N THR A 98 -25.47 4.01 3.55
CA THR A 98 -25.78 5.43 3.79
C THR A 98 -24.92 5.95 4.93
N ILE A 99 -24.23 7.06 4.73
CA ILE A 99 -23.31 7.67 5.68
C ILE A 99 -23.71 9.12 5.93
N ASP A 100 -23.96 9.47 7.18
CA ASP A 100 -24.25 10.86 7.61
C ASP A 100 -22.90 11.56 7.88
N LEU A 101 -22.47 12.41 6.95
CA LEU A 101 -21.18 13.12 7.04
C LEU A 101 -21.08 14.09 8.21
N PRO A 102 -22.10 14.92 8.55
CA PRO A 102 -22.07 15.75 9.74
C PRO A 102 -21.82 14.94 11.02
N THR A 103 -22.58 13.86 11.22
CA THR A 103 -22.41 12.98 12.38
C THR A 103 -21.08 12.24 12.37
N LEU A 104 -20.62 11.77 11.22
CA LEU A 104 -19.29 11.18 11.05
C LEU A 104 -18.18 12.16 11.43
N THR A 105 -18.29 13.41 11.00
CA THR A 105 -17.29 14.45 11.30
C THR A 105 -17.25 14.73 12.80
N LEU A 106 -18.40 14.81 13.47
CA LEU A 106 -18.48 14.96 14.92
C LEU A 106 -17.83 13.76 15.63
N ALA A 107 -18.12 12.53 15.19
CA ALA A 107 -17.50 11.33 15.73
C ALA A 107 -15.97 11.35 15.57
N ALA A 108 -15.47 11.84 14.44
CA ALA A 108 -14.04 11.96 14.18
C ALA A 108 -13.35 13.01 15.07
N THR A 109 -14.04 14.07 15.46
CA THR A 109 -13.51 15.11 16.36
C THR A 109 -13.52 14.69 17.83
N HIS A 110 -14.37 13.72 18.18
CA HIS A 110 -14.52 13.19 19.54
C HIS A 110 -13.70 11.89 19.74
N LEU A 111 -12.66 11.67 18.98
CA LEU A 111 -11.77 10.50 19.06
C LEU A 111 -11.21 10.20 20.48
N PHE A 112 -11.36 11.14 21.43
CA PHE A 112 -10.92 11.03 22.82
C PHE A 112 -12.06 11.16 23.85
N ALA A 113 -13.31 11.31 23.41
CA ALA A 113 -14.47 11.33 24.29
C ALA A 113 -15.10 9.93 24.39
N ASN A 114 -15.66 9.62 25.56
CA ASN A 114 -16.34 8.33 25.79
C ASN A 114 -17.38 8.04 24.70
N ASP A 115 -17.31 6.87 24.10
CA ASP A 115 -18.13 6.37 22.96
C ASP A 115 -19.66 6.42 23.19
N SER A 116 -20.13 6.73 24.39
CA SER A 116 -21.54 6.67 24.79
C SER A 116 -22.45 7.75 24.17
N GLU A 117 -21.87 8.80 23.57
CA GLU A 117 -22.63 9.92 22.99
C GLU A 117 -22.59 9.98 21.46
N VAL A 118 -21.83 9.11 20.80
CA VAL A 118 -21.73 9.14 19.33
C VAL A 118 -22.97 8.55 18.69
N LYS A 119 -23.75 9.41 18.02
CA LYS A 119 -24.92 8.97 17.28
C LYS A 119 -24.51 8.06 16.12
N LYS A 120 -25.37 7.09 15.78
CA LYS A 120 -25.19 6.24 14.60
C LYS A 120 -25.08 7.12 13.35
N PHE A 121 -24.03 6.89 12.55
CA PHE A 121 -23.75 7.66 11.33
C PHE A 121 -23.68 6.80 10.08
N VAL A 122 -23.85 5.47 10.20
CA VAL A 122 -23.78 4.53 9.08
C VAL A 122 -24.94 3.55 9.14
N TRP A 123 -25.57 3.29 7.99
CA TRP A 123 -26.63 2.31 7.80
C TRP A 123 -26.31 1.45 6.58
N PHE A 124 -26.53 0.16 6.70
CA PHE A 124 -26.31 -0.80 5.65
C PHE A 124 -27.63 -1.42 5.18
N GLU A 125 -27.72 -1.70 3.87
CA GLU A 125 -28.79 -2.43 3.22
C GLU A 125 -28.18 -3.49 2.29
N GLY A 126 -28.85 -4.63 2.14
CA GLY A 126 -28.40 -5.75 1.35
C GLY A 126 -28.44 -7.06 2.12
N LYS A 127 -27.96 -8.11 1.49
CA LYS A 127 -28.06 -9.48 2.01
C LYS A 127 -27.34 -9.67 3.35
N HIS A 128 -26.24 -8.96 3.58
CA HIS A 128 -25.40 -9.08 4.77
C HIS A 128 -25.47 -7.85 5.69
N ALA A 129 -26.46 -6.97 5.49
CA ALA A 129 -26.60 -5.69 6.20
C ALA A 129 -26.63 -5.83 7.74
N ALA A 130 -27.20 -6.92 8.25
CA ALA A 130 -27.20 -7.19 9.71
C ALA A 130 -25.76 -7.39 10.22
N VAL A 131 -24.96 -8.23 9.54
CA VAL A 131 -23.55 -8.46 9.88
C VAL A 131 -22.75 -7.16 9.76
N ASP A 132 -22.94 -6.40 8.68
CA ASP A 132 -22.25 -5.13 8.43
C ASP A 132 -22.54 -4.10 9.52
N THR A 133 -23.80 -4.02 9.93
CA THR A 133 -24.22 -3.12 11.04
C THR A 133 -23.61 -3.55 12.35
N GLU A 134 -23.64 -4.83 12.67
CA GLU A 134 -23.13 -5.39 13.93
C GLU A 134 -21.61 -5.31 14.01
N LEU A 135 -20.90 -5.41 12.87
CA LEU A 135 -19.42 -5.25 12.80
C LEU A 135 -18.98 -3.89 13.34
N GLN A 136 -19.80 -2.84 13.20
CA GLN A 136 -19.45 -1.51 13.70
C GLN A 136 -19.29 -1.50 15.23
N SER A 137 -20.02 -2.35 15.96
CA SER A 137 -19.96 -2.43 17.43
C SER A 137 -18.75 -3.24 17.93
N VAL A 138 -18.09 -4.02 17.08
CA VAL A 138 -16.95 -4.87 17.46
C VAL A 138 -15.67 -4.54 16.70
N LYS A 139 -15.66 -3.56 15.81
CA LYS A 139 -14.51 -3.23 14.95
C LYS A 139 -13.21 -3.02 15.74
N ASN A 140 -13.26 -2.38 16.91
CA ASN A 140 -12.11 -2.13 17.77
C ASN A 140 -11.70 -3.37 18.59
N MET A 141 -12.43 -4.48 18.47
CA MET A 141 -12.15 -5.76 19.14
C MET A 141 -11.58 -6.82 18.19
N LEU A 142 -11.40 -6.49 16.92
CA LEU A 142 -10.98 -7.44 15.89
C LEU A 142 -9.48 -7.64 15.84
N ASP A 143 -8.69 -6.78 16.50
CA ASP A 143 -7.23 -6.84 16.48
C ASP A 143 -6.66 -6.83 17.89
N VAL A 144 -5.57 -7.58 18.08
CA VAL A 144 -4.81 -7.60 19.35
C VAL A 144 -3.90 -6.39 19.51
N TYR A 145 -3.68 -5.62 18.44
CA TYR A 145 -2.89 -4.39 18.43
C TYR A 145 -3.73 -3.22 18.96
N GLY A 146 -3.47 -2.81 20.20
CA GLY A 146 -4.06 -1.58 20.77
C GLY A 146 -3.24 -0.35 20.44
N ASP A 147 -3.75 0.84 20.81
CA ASP A 147 -3.09 2.13 20.53
C ASP A 147 -1.69 2.23 21.15
N THR A 148 -1.46 1.61 22.30
CA THR A 148 -0.18 1.59 23.02
C THR A 148 0.69 0.38 22.68
N PHE A 149 0.26 -0.47 21.75
CA PHE A 149 0.89 -1.76 21.48
C PHE A 149 2.42 -1.69 21.32
N PHE A 150 2.91 -0.80 20.43
CA PHE A 150 4.35 -0.68 20.18
C PHE A 150 5.11 -0.10 21.37
N ASP A 151 4.48 0.74 22.18
CA ASP A 151 5.06 1.23 23.42
C ASP A 151 5.21 0.13 24.47
N ASP A 152 4.19 -0.70 24.60
CA ASP A 152 4.11 -1.77 25.59
C ASP A 152 5.10 -2.89 25.28
N ILE A 153 5.21 -3.32 24.02
CA ILE A 153 6.08 -4.43 23.63
C ILE A 153 7.56 -4.04 23.52
N CYS A 154 7.88 -2.76 23.63
CA CYS A 154 9.23 -2.26 23.41
C CYS A 154 10.23 -2.87 24.42
N GLY A 155 11.15 -3.69 23.95
CA GLY A 155 12.17 -4.38 24.77
C GLY A 155 11.70 -5.71 25.41
N MET A 156 10.49 -6.18 25.12
CA MET A 156 10.02 -7.47 25.62
C MET A 156 10.82 -8.64 25.05
N THR A 157 11.01 -9.67 25.89
CA THR A 157 11.45 -10.97 25.44
C THR A 157 10.34 -11.69 24.66
N PRO A 158 10.65 -12.71 23.86
CA PRO A 158 9.62 -13.44 23.10
C PRO A 158 8.49 -13.99 23.98
N LEU A 159 8.78 -14.52 25.17
CA LEU A 159 7.76 -15.05 26.07
C LEU A 159 6.90 -13.95 26.69
N GLN A 160 7.50 -12.82 27.07
CA GLN A 160 6.73 -11.65 27.55
C GLN A 160 5.80 -11.11 26.46
N TYR A 161 6.28 -11.02 25.22
CA TYR A 161 5.48 -10.62 24.07
C TYR A 161 4.31 -11.60 23.83
N ARG A 162 4.59 -12.93 23.83
CA ARG A 162 3.54 -13.94 23.70
C ARG A 162 2.45 -13.77 24.75
N ASP A 163 2.86 -13.65 26.03
CA ASP A 163 1.93 -13.54 27.16
C ASP A 163 1.10 -12.25 27.08
N TYR A 164 1.72 -11.14 26.64
CA TYR A 164 1.03 -9.85 26.41
C TYR A 164 -0.05 -9.98 25.33
N VAL A 165 0.26 -10.50 24.15
CA VAL A 165 -0.72 -10.66 23.08
C VAL A 165 -1.79 -11.70 23.43
N GLN A 166 -1.45 -12.73 24.21
CA GLN A 166 -2.40 -13.73 24.71
C GLN A 166 -3.41 -13.11 25.68
N GLN A 167 -2.97 -12.25 26.58
CA GLN A 167 -3.85 -11.52 27.49
C GLN A 167 -4.80 -10.58 26.73
N SER A 168 -4.27 -9.85 25.74
CA SER A 168 -5.09 -9.00 24.86
C SER A 168 -6.14 -9.81 24.12
N TYR A 169 -5.75 -10.95 23.52
CA TYR A 169 -6.66 -11.87 22.86
C TYR A 169 -7.76 -12.37 23.81
N ALA A 170 -7.41 -12.83 25.01
CA ALA A 170 -8.37 -13.36 25.98
C ALA A 170 -9.40 -12.28 26.39
N ARG A 171 -8.94 -11.07 26.67
CA ARG A 171 -9.80 -9.93 27.01
C ARG A 171 -10.76 -9.57 25.89
N LEU A 172 -10.26 -9.44 24.65
CA LEU A 172 -11.08 -9.08 23.50
C LEU A 172 -12.06 -10.20 23.12
N SER A 173 -11.62 -11.45 23.19
CA SER A 173 -12.47 -12.62 22.96
C SER A 173 -13.64 -12.69 23.95
N ALA A 174 -13.37 -12.46 25.23
CA ALA A 174 -14.42 -12.37 26.24
C ALA A 174 -15.41 -11.21 25.97
N ALA A 175 -14.90 -10.04 25.58
CA ALA A 175 -15.73 -8.89 25.21
C ALA A 175 -16.64 -9.18 24.00
N ILE A 176 -16.14 -9.81 22.95
CA ILE A 176 -16.95 -10.24 21.80
C ILE A 176 -18.01 -11.25 22.23
N ASN A 177 -17.65 -12.24 23.08
CA ASN A 177 -18.58 -13.27 23.53
C ASN A 177 -19.71 -12.73 24.40
N SER A 178 -19.46 -11.75 25.24
CA SER A 178 -20.44 -11.11 26.10
C SER A 178 -21.23 -10.00 25.42
N ASN A 179 -20.88 -9.59 24.20
CA ASN A 179 -21.55 -8.49 23.50
C ASN A 179 -22.97 -8.90 23.09
N ALA A 180 -23.97 -8.33 23.74
CA ALA A 180 -25.39 -8.63 23.46
C ALA A 180 -25.92 -7.94 22.17
N ALA A 181 -25.15 -6.99 21.60
CA ALA A 181 -25.56 -6.24 20.43
C ALA A 181 -25.27 -6.96 19.10
N ILE A 182 -24.66 -8.15 19.13
CA ILE A 182 -24.30 -8.91 17.94
C ILE A 182 -24.93 -10.31 17.93
N GLY A 183 -25.36 -10.74 16.72
CA GLY A 183 -25.88 -12.07 16.48
C GLY A 183 -24.78 -13.16 16.39
N SER A 184 -25.18 -14.40 16.23
CA SER A 184 -24.26 -15.54 16.19
C SER A 184 -23.31 -15.50 14.99
N ALA A 185 -23.78 -15.06 13.83
CA ALA A 185 -22.94 -14.94 12.63
C ALA A 185 -21.81 -13.93 12.82
N THR A 186 -22.14 -12.72 13.26
CA THR A 186 -21.15 -11.67 13.52
C THR A 186 -20.20 -12.07 14.64
N ARG A 187 -20.70 -12.71 15.69
CA ARG A 187 -19.86 -13.24 16.78
C ARG A 187 -18.84 -14.25 16.26
N THR A 188 -19.30 -15.19 15.44
CA THR A 188 -18.42 -16.20 14.82
C THR A 188 -17.36 -15.53 13.94
N LEU A 189 -17.77 -14.57 13.08
CA LEU A 189 -16.86 -13.83 12.22
C LEU A 189 -15.83 -13.04 13.02
N ALA A 190 -16.27 -12.28 14.02
CA ALA A 190 -15.40 -11.47 14.87
C ALA A 190 -14.39 -12.34 15.66
N GLN A 191 -14.83 -13.46 16.23
CA GLN A 191 -13.95 -14.41 16.92
C GLN A 191 -12.91 -15.03 15.95
N ASN A 192 -13.31 -15.38 14.75
CA ASN A 192 -12.41 -15.91 13.74
C ASN A 192 -11.34 -14.87 13.34
N ILE A 193 -11.76 -13.63 13.09
CA ILE A 193 -10.84 -12.54 12.74
C ILE A 193 -9.86 -12.27 13.89
N LEU A 194 -10.36 -12.12 15.11
CA LEU A 194 -9.51 -11.88 16.28
C LEU A 194 -8.52 -13.04 16.49
N SER A 195 -8.95 -14.28 16.33
CA SER A 195 -8.09 -15.46 16.47
C SER A 195 -6.99 -15.49 15.41
N MET A 196 -7.30 -15.09 14.17
CA MET A 196 -6.32 -15.01 13.09
C MET A 196 -5.35 -13.86 13.31
N ASN A 197 -5.80 -12.69 13.78
CA ASN A 197 -4.95 -11.57 14.16
C ASN A 197 -4.03 -11.94 15.32
N TYR A 198 -4.52 -12.67 16.31
CA TYR A 198 -3.70 -13.18 17.39
C TYR A 198 -2.60 -14.15 16.87
N ALA A 199 -2.96 -15.10 16.00
CA ALA A 199 -1.98 -15.98 15.38
C ALA A 199 -0.94 -15.18 14.57
N SER A 200 -1.38 -14.22 13.79
CA SER A 200 -0.50 -13.31 13.02
C SER A 200 0.45 -12.52 13.92
N ALA A 201 -0.03 -12.02 15.05
CA ALA A 201 0.79 -11.31 16.03
C ALA A 201 1.90 -12.23 16.58
N LEU A 202 1.58 -13.46 16.93
CA LEU A 202 2.57 -14.43 17.41
C LEU A 202 3.65 -14.70 16.36
N PHE A 203 3.29 -14.87 15.09
CA PHE A 203 4.26 -15.06 14.00
C PHE A 203 5.08 -13.79 13.71
N GLY A 204 4.47 -12.63 13.89
CA GLY A 204 5.08 -11.32 13.63
C GLY A 204 6.03 -10.81 14.73
N PHE A 205 6.22 -11.54 15.84
CA PHE A 205 6.89 -11.01 17.04
C PHE A 205 8.28 -10.40 16.75
N LYS A 206 9.11 -11.05 15.92
CA LYS A 206 10.46 -10.54 15.57
C LYS A 206 10.40 -9.18 14.90
N ASN A 207 9.48 -9.05 13.95
CA ASN A 207 9.26 -7.80 13.24
C ASN A 207 8.71 -6.72 14.18
N ASN A 208 7.68 -7.06 14.96
CA ASN A 208 7.02 -6.11 15.86
C ASN A 208 7.98 -5.58 16.93
N ILE A 209 8.74 -6.46 17.61
CA ILE A 209 9.73 -6.03 18.61
C ILE A 209 10.85 -5.20 17.96
N SER A 210 11.30 -5.56 16.76
CA SER A 210 12.33 -4.81 16.05
C SER A 210 11.86 -3.43 15.60
N MET A 211 10.59 -3.28 15.26
CA MET A 211 9.98 -2.02 14.83
C MET A 211 9.59 -1.11 16.00
N ALA A 212 9.27 -1.67 17.17
CA ALA A 212 8.77 -0.91 18.31
C ALA A 212 9.66 0.30 18.70
N PRO A 213 10.99 0.19 18.85
CA PRO A 213 11.84 1.35 19.13
C PRO A 213 11.84 2.41 18.03
N MET A 214 11.66 1.99 16.77
CA MET A 214 11.61 2.91 15.63
C MET A 214 10.29 3.71 15.60
N ILE A 215 9.18 3.04 15.87
CA ILE A 215 7.84 3.65 15.88
C ILE A 215 7.69 4.59 17.08
N THR A 216 8.14 4.17 18.26
CA THR A 216 7.99 4.93 19.50
C THR A 216 9.07 5.99 19.70
N GLY A 217 10.12 5.99 18.86
CA GLY A 217 11.27 6.91 19.01
C GLY A 217 12.16 6.60 20.23
N LYS A 218 11.93 5.49 20.93
CA LYS A 218 12.72 5.09 22.11
C LYS A 218 14.14 4.70 21.68
N ARG A 219 15.15 5.41 22.17
CA ARG A 219 16.56 5.15 21.91
C ARG A 219 17.20 4.30 23.03
N GLY A 220 18.20 3.51 22.69
CA GLY A 220 18.98 2.75 23.69
C GLY A 220 18.24 1.51 24.24
N VAL A 221 17.16 1.07 23.63
CA VAL A 221 16.49 -0.18 24.01
C VAL A 221 17.42 -1.35 23.71
N PRO A 222 17.78 -2.19 24.70
CA PRO A 222 18.61 -3.36 24.46
C PRO A 222 17.96 -4.29 23.43
N ARG A 223 18.79 -4.87 22.54
CA ARG A 223 18.29 -5.91 21.64
C ARG A 223 17.87 -7.13 22.46
N ALA A 224 16.58 -7.44 22.43
CA ALA A 224 16.08 -8.66 23.04
C ALA A 224 16.67 -9.91 22.36
N ASP A 225 16.93 -10.96 23.11
CA ASP A 225 17.24 -12.26 22.52
C ASP A 225 16.00 -12.79 21.79
N MET A 226 16.10 -12.92 20.49
CA MET A 226 14.98 -13.29 19.60
C MET A 226 14.89 -14.80 19.36
N ARG A 227 15.68 -15.60 20.10
CA ARG A 227 15.59 -17.06 20.05
C ARG A 227 14.31 -17.52 20.75
N ILE A 228 13.61 -18.45 20.13
CA ILE A 228 12.40 -19.07 20.67
C ILE A 228 12.54 -20.59 20.62
N ASP A 229 12.02 -21.24 21.63
CA ASP A 229 11.58 -22.62 21.49
C ASP A 229 10.22 -22.62 20.78
N THR A 230 10.22 -23.08 19.54
CA THR A 230 9.02 -23.02 18.69
C THR A 230 7.85 -23.82 19.23
N LEU A 231 8.12 -24.92 19.92
CA LEU A 231 7.08 -25.80 20.50
C LEU A 231 6.33 -25.08 21.63
N SER A 232 7.07 -24.53 22.59
CA SER A 232 6.44 -23.84 23.71
C SER A 232 5.85 -22.47 23.33
N TYR A 233 6.53 -21.74 22.45
CA TYR A 233 6.10 -20.40 22.04
C TYR A 233 4.76 -20.41 21.30
N PHE A 234 4.59 -21.33 20.34
CA PHE A 234 3.37 -21.42 19.52
C PHE A 234 2.29 -22.34 20.07
N LYS A 235 2.51 -22.98 21.21
CA LYS A 235 1.53 -23.87 21.85
C LYS A 235 0.11 -23.27 21.96
N PRO A 236 -0.09 -21.96 22.25
CA PRO A 236 -1.42 -21.38 22.32
C PRO A 236 -2.22 -21.48 21.02
N LEU A 237 -1.57 -21.63 19.85
CA LEU A 237 -2.27 -21.80 18.56
C LEU A 237 -3.08 -23.10 18.47
N GLU A 238 -2.73 -24.14 19.26
CA GLU A 238 -3.45 -25.41 19.27
C GLU A 238 -4.90 -25.27 19.70
N GLN A 239 -5.22 -24.22 20.46
CA GLN A 239 -6.57 -23.93 20.96
C GLN A 239 -7.44 -23.16 19.96
N LEU A 240 -6.87 -22.67 18.87
CA LEU A 240 -7.60 -21.85 17.90
C LEU A 240 -8.31 -22.75 16.87
N SER A 241 -9.61 -23.00 17.08
CA SER A 241 -10.42 -23.84 16.18
C SER A 241 -10.50 -23.32 14.76
N VAL A 242 -10.40 -21.99 14.56
CA VAL A 242 -10.41 -21.35 13.23
C VAL A 242 -9.28 -21.86 12.35
N LEU A 243 -8.09 -22.13 12.90
CA LEU A 243 -6.93 -22.64 12.16
C LEU A 243 -7.15 -24.06 11.60
N ARG A 244 -8.17 -24.77 12.12
CA ARG A 244 -8.54 -26.14 11.73
C ARG A 244 -9.90 -26.22 11.03
N SER A 245 -10.41 -25.10 10.55
CA SER A 245 -11.71 -25.02 9.88
C SER A 245 -11.60 -24.25 8.56
N LYS A 246 -12.59 -24.44 7.66
CA LYS A 246 -12.68 -23.65 6.44
C LYS A 246 -12.89 -22.14 6.70
N ASN A 247 -13.26 -21.75 7.91
CA ASN A 247 -13.41 -20.32 8.28
C ASN A 247 -12.07 -19.57 8.26
N GLN A 248 -10.92 -20.24 8.29
CA GLN A 248 -9.63 -19.65 8.03
C GLN A 248 -9.60 -18.89 6.68
N ARG A 249 -10.44 -19.27 5.71
CA ARG A 249 -10.53 -18.65 4.40
C ARG A 249 -11.10 -17.22 4.42
N TYR A 250 -11.81 -16.80 5.46
CA TYR A 250 -12.20 -15.40 5.63
C TYR A 250 -11.01 -14.48 5.87
N TYR A 251 -9.84 -15.04 6.14
CA TYR A 251 -8.69 -14.29 6.59
C TYR A 251 -7.49 -14.49 5.66
N HIS A 252 -7.08 -13.45 5.01
CA HIS A 252 -6.18 -13.51 3.87
C HIS A 252 -4.68 -13.42 4.22
N TYR A 253 -4.32 -13.08 5.46
CA TYR A 253 -2.93 -12.89 5.87
C TYR A 253 -2.12 -14.17 6.10
N LEU A 254 -2.71 -15.33 5.86
CA LEU A 254 -2.10 -16.65 6.11
C LEU A 254 -0.82 -16.95 5.34
N SER A 255 -0.55 -16.19 4.28
CA SER A 255 0.64 -16.38 3.46
C SER A 255 1.94 -15.92 4.15
N ASP A 256 1.84 -15.15 5.23
CA ASP A 256 3.01 -14.68 5.97
C ASP A 256 3.51 -15.74 6.96
N PHE A 257 2.74 -16.82 7.17
CA PHE A 257 3.15 -17.94 7.96
C PHE A 257 4.13 -18.82 7.19
N THR A 258 5.21 -19.22 7.85
CA THR A 258 6.14 -20.17 7.23
C THR A 258 5.40 -21.47 6.92
N SER A 259 5.73 -22.10 5.78
CA SER A 259 5.08 -23.36 5.37
C SER A 259 5.18 -24.48 6.42
N ALA A 260 6.24 -24.47 7.25
CA ALA A 260 6.41 -25.45 8.34
C ALA A 260 5.39 -25.22 9.46
N LEU A 261 5.21 -23.99 9.91
CA LEU A 261 4.25 -23.63 10.97
C LEU A 261 2.81 -23.81 10.51
N ARG A 262 2.50 -23.52 9.24
CA ARG A 262 1.18 -23.83 8.67
C ARG A 262 0.87 -25.31 8.78
N ARG A 263 1.77 -26.19 8.35
CA ARG A 263 1.56 -27.65 8.43
C ARG A 263 1.37 -28.16 9.85
N GLN A 264 1.99 -27.51 10.84
CA GLN A 264 1.91 -27.93 12.23
C GLN A 264 0.60 -27.53 12.92
N TYR A 265 0.11 -26.30 12.67
CA TYR A 265 -0.99 -25.70 13.44
C TYR A 265 -2.29 -25.54 12.65
N MET A 266 -2.27 -25.61 11.33
CA MET A 266 -3.42 -25.41 10.48
C MET A 266 -3.85 -26.70 9.78
N SER A 267 -5.15 -26.85 9.57
CA SER A 267 -5.64 -27.94 8.70
C SER A 267 -5.13 -27.74 7.28
N ALA A 268 -4.79 -28.83 6.62
CA ALA A 268 -4.50 -28.81 5.20
C ALA A 268 -5.71 -28.28 4.44
N ASP A 269 -5.50 -27.25 3.65
CA ASP A 269 -6.49 -26.70 2.72
C ASP A 269 -5.78 -26.43 1.40
N PRO A 270 -5.96 -27.30 0.39
CA PRO A 270 -5.28 -27.17 -0.90
C PRO A 270 -5.52 -25.80 -1.55
N LEU A 271 -6.72 -25.23 -1.39
CA LEU A 271 -7.02 -23.89 -1.91
C LEU A 271 -6.13 -22.82 -1.25
N LEU A 272 -5.93 -22.87 0.06
CA LEU A 272 -5.06 -21.91 0.74
C LEU A 272 -3.58 -22.12 0.40
N ASP A 273 -3.16 -23.33 0.11
CA ASP A 273 -1.80 -23.61 -0.37
C ASP A 273 -1.58 -23.00 -1.77
N ASP A 274 -2.54 -23.19 -2.66
CA ASP A 274 -2.52 -22.58 -4.00
C ASP A 274 -2.52 -21.05 -3.93
N ILE A 275 -3.37 -20.47 -3.09
CA ILE A 275 -3.43 -19.04 -2.81
C ILE A 275 -2.09 -18.53 -2.27
N ALA A 276 -1.44 -19.25 -1.36
CA ALA A 276 -0.13 -18.86 -0.83
C ALA A 276 0.97 -18.86 -1.89
N ILE A 277 0.94 -19.83 -2.81
CA ILE A 277 1.85 -19.86 -3.97
C ILE A 277 1.56 -18.66 -4.88
N GLY A 278 0.29 -18.43 -5.20
CA GLY A 278 -0.15 -17.32 -6.03
C GLY A 278 0.26 -15.97 -5.46
N LYS A 279 0.06 -15.74 -4.17
CA LYS A 279 0.50 -14.53 -3.47
C LYS A 279 2.02 -14.32 -3.55
N ARG A 280 2.79 -15.38 -3.42
CA ARG A 280 4.25 -15.32 -3.56
C ARG A 280 4.66 -14.89 -4.98
N LEU A 281 4.02 -15.42 -6.01
CA LEU A 281 4.25 -15.04 -7.40
C LEU A 281 3.83 -13.59 -7.66
N SER A 282 2.71 -13.16 -7.09
CA SER A 282 2.16 -11.80 -7.23
C SER A 282 3.06 -10.70 -6.65
N ARG A 283 4.05 -11.03 -5.82
CA ARG A 283 5.08 -10.07 -5.37
C ARG A 283 5.86 -9.46 -6.54
N SER A 284 5.99 -10.16 -7.65
CA SER A 284 6.58 -9.63 -8.89
C SER A 284 5.71 -8.50 -9.46
N PHE A 285 4.39 -8.64 -9.44
CA PHE A 285 3.46 -7.64 -9.93
C PHE A 285 3.52 -6.33 -9.12
N ASN A 286 3.69 -6.42 -7.80
CA ASN A 286 3.88 -5.25 -6.94
C ASN A 286 5.12 -4.43 -7.34
N ARG A 287 6.12 -5.08 -7.90
CA ARG A 287 7.33 -4.46 -8.44
C ARG A 287 7.21 -4.05 -9.91
N LYS A 288 6.04 -4.22 -10.51
CA LYS A 288 5.79 -4.00 -11.94
C LYS A 288 6.65 -4.92 -12.84
N CYS A 289 6.95 -6.13 -12.37
CA CYS A 289 7.68 -7.15 -13.11
C CYS A 289 6.72 -8.26 -13.53
N PRO A 290 6.56 -8.57 -14.81
CA PRO A 290 5.88 -9.78 -15.26
C PRO A 290 6.57 -11.05 -14.72
N LEU A 291 5.84 -12.15 -14.68
CA LEU A 291 6.40 -13.44 -14.29
C LEU A 291 7.48 -13.88 -15.26
N THR A 292 8.57 -14.42 -14.71
CA THR A 292 9.60 -15.12 -15.49
C THR A 292 9.09 -16.49 -15.95
N GLU A 293 9.74 -17.10 -16.94
CA GLU A 293 9.40 -18.46 -17.41
C GLU A 293 9.45 -19.48 -16.27
N GLN A 294 10.43 -19.39 -15.38
CA GLN A 294 10.52 -20.24 -14.19
C GLN A 294 9.32 -20.04 -13.24
N GLN A 295 8.87 -18.81 -13.04
CA GLN A 295 7.70 -18.51 -12.20
C GLN A 295 6.40 -19.01 -12.86
N ILE A 296 6.30 -18.95 -14.19
CA ILE A 296 5.19 -19.51 -14.95
C ILE A 296 5.16 -21.03 -14.80
N ALA A 297 6.30 -21.70 -14.92
CA ALA A 297 6.41 -23.15 -14.69
C ALA A 297 5.97 -23.51 -13.26
N VAL A 298 6.44 -22.78 -12.23
CA VAL A 298 6.00 -22.98 -10.84
C VAL A 298 4.48 -22.82 -10.70
N ALA A 299 3.87 -21.86 -11.39
CA ALA A 299 2.41 -21.68 -11.35
C ALA A 299 1.68 -22.89 -11.95
N HIS A 300 2.16 -23.44 -13.06
CA HIS A 300 1.58 -24.62 -13.69
C HIS A 300 1.75 -25.89 -12.83
N ASP A 301 2.94 -26.10 -12.28
CA ASP A 301 3.29 -27.34 -11.61
C ASP A 301 2.79 -27.42 -10.17
N SER A 302 2.65 -26.29 -9.50
CA SER A 302 2.42 -26.22 -8.05
C SER A 302 1.04 -25.70 -7.64
N ILE A 303 0.26 -25.11 -8.57
CA ILE A 303 -1.09 -24.62 -8.31
C ILE A 303 -2.09 -25.58 -8.94
N ALA A 304 -2.79 -26.34 -8.10
CA ALA A 304 -3.78 -27.33 -8.55
C ALA A 304 -5.12 -26.69 -8.95
N ASN A 305 -5.52 -25.61 -8.26
CA ASN A 305 -6.78 -24.92 -8.54
C ASN A 305 -6.68 -24.07 -9.80
N ASP A 306 -7.46 -24.42 -10.84
CA ASP A 306 -7.46 -23.74 -12.12
C ASP A 306 -7.80 -22.26 -12.02
N MET A 307 -8.80 -21.90 -11.21
CA MET A 307 -9.23 -20.50 -11.04
C MET A 307 -8.12 -19.64 -10.42
N VAL A 308 -7.38 -20.15 -9.43
CA VAL A 308 -6.22 -19.45 -8.84
C VAL A 308 -5.15 -19.24 -9.91
N ARG A 309 -4.87 -20.27 -10.70
CA ARG A 309 -3.88 -20.23 -11.76
C ARG A 309 -4.25 -19.24 -12.87
N GLU A 310 -5.50 -19.28 -13.32
CA GLU A 310 -6.03 -18.35 -14.33
C GLU A 310 -5.98 -16.89 -13.85
N LEU A 311 -6.31 -16.62 -12.58
CA LEU A 311 -6.21 -15.27 -12.00
C LEU A 311 -4.77 -14.74 -12.02
N ILE A 312 -3.79 -15.57 -11.73
CA ILE A 312 -2.39 -15.17 -11.75
C ILE A 312 -1.95 -14.84 -13.18
N PHE A 313 -2.33 -15.66 -14.15
CA PHE A 313 -1.98 -15.42 -15.55
C PHE A 313 -2.73 -14.21 -16.12
N ALA A 314 -4.00 -14.03 -15.82
CA ALA A 314 -4.77 -12.84 -16.20
C ALA A 314 -4.11 -11.54 -15.67
N ASN A 315 -3.69 -11.52 -14.40
CA ASN A 315 -2.97 -10.38 -13.84
C ASN A 315 -1.58 -10.16 -14.46
N ASN A 316 -0.89 -11.24 -14.82
CA ASN A 316 0.38 -11.18 -15.53
C ASN A 316 0.23 -10.57 -16.94
N ASP A 317 -0.80 -10.96 -17.65
CA ASP A 317 -1.06 -10.49 -19.01
C ASP A 317 -1.60 -9.05 -19.01
N ASP A 318 -2.42 -8.68 -18.02
CA ASP A 318 -2.83 -7.29 -17.80
C ASP A 318 -1.60 -6.41 -17.52
N LEU A 319 -0.69 -6.85 -16.66
CA LEU A 319 0.56 -6.13 -16.39
C LEU A 319 1.42 -5.98 -17.65
N LYS A 320 1.56 -7.03 -18.46
CA LYS A 320 2.29 -6.97 -19.76
C LYS A 320 1.64 -5.95 -20.69
N SER A 321 0.30 -5.93 -20.76
CA SER A 321 -0.46 -4.99 -21.57
C SER A 321 -0.25 -3.55 -21.10
N GLN A 322 -0.31 -3.29 -19.79
CA GLN A 322 -0.05 -1.98 -19.21
C GLN A 322 1.38 -1.49 -19.50
N LEU A 323 2.38 -2.37 -19.38
CA LEU A 323 3.76 -2.04 -19.68
C LEU A 323 3.97 -1.75 -21.18
N SER A 324 3.34 -2.54 -22.06
CA SER A 324 3.36 -2.30 -23.50
C SER A 324 2.74 -0.95 -23.87
N ALA A 325 1.58 -0.62 -23.31
CA ALA A 325 0.92 0.66 -23.52
C ALA A 325 1.77 1.84 -22.99
N ALA A 326 2.38 1.67 -21.81
CA ALA A 326 3.28 2.67 -21.24
C ALA A 326 4.52 2.89 -22.12
N ASN A 327 5.09 1.83 -22.68
CA ASN A 327 6.23 1.92 -23.58
C ASN A 327 5.86 2.63 -24.90
N LYS A 328 4.72 2.28 -25.51
CA LYS A 328 4.22 2.99 -26.72
C LYS A 328 4.06 4.48 -26.45
N LYS A 329 3.43 4.82 -25.35
CA LYS A 329 3.22 6.24 -24.96
C LYS A 329 4.55 6.95 -24.68
N MET A 330 5.53 6.28 -24.10
CA MET A 330 6.87 6.83 -23.92
C MET A 330 7.52 7.16 -25.27
N GLU A 331 7.40 6.28 -26.26
CA GLU A 331 7.93 6.54 -27.60
C GLU A 331 7.24 7.72 -28.29
N GLU A 332 5.93 7.88 -28.11
CA GLU A 332 5.18 9.06 -28.59
C GLU A 332 5.66 10.34 -27.93
N ILE A 333 5.86 10.32 -26.60
CA ILE A 333 6.38 11.48 -25.84
C ILE A 333 7.79 11.85 -26.34
N LYS A 334 8.66 10.86 -26.53
CA LYS A 334 10.03 11.08 -27.06
C LYS A 334 10.00 11.71 -28.45
N LYS A 335 9.17 11.20 -29.36
CA LYS A 335 9.02 11.75 -30.72
C LYS A 335 8.58 13.20 -30.66
N THR A 336 7.54 13.51 -29.87
CA THR A 336 7.01 14.86 -29.75
C THR A 336 8.02 15.82 -29.11
N ALA A 337 8.73 15.39 -28.07
CA ALA A 337 9.74 16.22 -27.39
C ALA A 337 10.90 16.57 -28.34
N ASN A 338 11.35 15.62 -29.14
CA ASN A 338 12.50 15.83 -30.06
C ASN A 338 12.13 16.63 -31.33
N THR A 339 10.84 16.73 -31.64
CA THR A 339 10.37 17.48 -32.85
C THR A 339 9.80 18.85 -32.55
N SER A 340 9.32 19.08 -31.34
CA SER A 340 8.46 20.27 -31.07
C SER A 340 9.13 21.41 -30.32
N SER A 341 10.36 21.29 -29.81
CA SER A 341 10.94 22.35 -28.99
C SER A 341 12.47 22.27 -28.89
N SER A 342 13.15 23.37 -29.10
CA SER A 342 14.57 23.54 -28.76
C SER A 342 14.85 23.57 -27.26
N TYR A 343 13.81 23.58 -26.43
CA TYR A 343 13.88 23.72 -24.97
C TYR A 343 13.64 22.43 -24.18
N LEU A 344 13.21 21.34 -24.83
CA LEU A 344 12.91 20.06 -24.20
C LEU A 344 13.64 18.94 -24.92
N SER A 345 14.47 18.18 -24.21
CA SER A 345 15.08 16.97 -24.75
C SER A 345 14.94 15.81 -23.78
N ILE A 346 14.84 14.60 -24.32
CA ILE A 346 14.78 13.35 -23.53
C ILE A 346 16.01 12.52 -23.87
N ILE A 347 16.78 12.15 -22.84
CA ILE A 347 17.83 11.14 -22.96
C ILE A 347 17.25 9.79 -22.59
N ASP A 348 17.30 8.88 -23.51
CA ASP A 348 16.92 7.49 -23.30
C ASP A 348 18.07 6.72 -22.65
N ILE A 349 17.80 6.04 -21.56
CA ILE A 349 18.75 5.17 -20.86
C ILE A 349 18.26 3.72 -21.00
N ASP A 350 19.12 2.87 -21.54
CA ASP A 350 18.81 1.44 -21.64
C ASP A 350 18.45 0.89 -20.25
N PRO A 351 17.29 0.25 -20.07
CA PRO A 351 16.89 -0.36 -18.81
C PRO A 351 17.90 -1.37 -18.25
N LYS A 352 18.75 -1.95 -19.12
CA LYS A 352 19.83 -2.88 -18.75
C LYS A 352 21.15 -2.19 -18.42
N MET A 353 21.26 -0.87 -18.62
CA MET A 353 22.48 -0.12 -18.32
C MET A 353 22.77 -0.16 -16.82
N SER A 354 24.03 -0.46 -16.47
CA SER A 354 24.46 -0.43 -15.06
C SER A 354 24.41 0.99 -14.50
N ALA A 355 24.04 1.13 -13.23
CA ALA A 355 23.87 2.42 -12.57
C ALA A 355 25.15 3.29 -12.60
N GLN A 356 26.34 2.65 -12.52
CA GLN A 356 27.63 3.35 -12.60
C GLN A 356 27.83 4.10 -13.91
N ARG A 357 27.20 3.65 -15.00
CA ARG A 357 27.33 4.25 -16.33
C ARG A 357 26.29 5.33 -16.63
N ILE A 358 25.20 5.42 -15.86
CA ILE A 358 24.07 6.30 -16.16
C ILE A 358 24.51 7.77 -16.14
N LEU A 359 25.05 8.25 -15.02
CA LEU A 359 25.47 9.66 -14.92
C LEU A 359 26.59 10.00 -15.93
N PRO A 360 27.64 9.20 -16.12
CA PRO A 360 28.61 9.43 -17.19
C PRO A 360 27.96 9.52 -18.57
N THR A 361 27.03 8.63 -18.91
CA THR A 361 26.32 8.64 -20.20
C THR A 361 25.54 9.97 -20.41
N ILE A 362 25.01 10.55 -19.35
CA ILE A 362 24.30 11.83 -19.39
C ILE A 362 25.29 12.98 -19.48
N THR A 363 26.28 13.05 -18.58
CA THR A 363 27.19 14.19 -18.44
C THR A 363 28.20 14.30 -19.59
N ASP A 364 28.62 13.18 -20.16
CA ASP A 364 29.54 13.18 -21.32
C ASP A 364 28.96 13.87 -22.55
N LYS A 365 27.63 13.92 -22.70
CA LYS A 365 26.96 14.68 -23.77
C LYS A 365 27.10 16.20 -23.59
N TYR A 366 27.45 16.65 -22.39
CA TYR A 366 27.53 18.07 -22.03
C TYR A 366 28.91 18.48 -21.53
N LYS A 367 29.97 17.74 -21.89
CA LYS A 367 31.35 18.14 -21.61
C LYS A 367 31.62 19.55 -22.06
N GLY A 368 32.31 20.33 -21.27
CA GLY A 368 32.56 21.75 -21.47
C GLY A 368 31.48 22.69 -20.94
N LYS A 369 30.37 22.12 -20.38
CA LYS A 369 29.29 22.89 -19.73
C LYS A 369 29.13 22.49 -18.26
N ALA A 370 28.70 23.47 -17.45
CA ALA A 370 28.20 23.17 -16.11
C ALA A 370 26.82 22.49 -16.20
N VAL A 371 26.59 21.47 -15.36
CA VAL A 371 25.31 20.73 -15.35
C VAL A 371 24.73 20.75 -13.95
N LEU A 372 23.43 21.08 -13.84
CA LEU A 372 22.62 20.84 -12.64
C LEU A 372 21.75 19.62 -12.86
N ILE A 373 21.94 18.58 -12.04
CA ILE A 373 21.09 17.39 -12.04
C ILE A 373 20.12 17.50 -10.86
N ASP A 374 18.82 17.37 -11.12
CA ASP A 374 17.72 17.36 -10.16
C ASP A 374 17.02 16.02 -10.19
N PHE A 375 17.11 15.25 -9.11
CA PHE A 375 16.36 14.01 -8.93
C PHE A 375 14.98 14.33 -8.37
N TRP A 376 13.95 13.97 -9.10
CA TRP A 376 12.56 14.30 -8.77
C TRP A 376 11.57 13.22 -9.17
N ASN A 377 10.31 13.35 -8.77
CA ASN A 377 9.20 12.55 -9.29
C ASN A 377 7.90 13.36 -9.31
N THR A 378 6.93 12.95 -10.14
CA THR A 378 5.68 13.68 -10.35
C THR A 378 4.84 13.86 -9.09
N TRP A 379 4.97 12.96 -8.12
CA TRP A 379 4.30 13.00 -6.82
C TRP A 379 5.06 13.82 -5.75
N CYS A 380 6.30 14.20 -6.03
CA CYS A 380 7.15 14.93 -5.08
C CYS A 380 6.77 16.40 -5.03
N VAL A 381 5.95 16.81 -4.07
CA VAL A 381 5.50 18.19 -3.88
C VAL A 381 6.68 19.14 -3.62
N PRO A 382 7.64 18.85 -2.71
CA PRO A 382 8.79 19.73 -2.50
C PRO A 382 9.70 19.88 -3.73
N CYS A 383 9.83 18.83 -4.57
CA CYS A 383 10.59 18.93 -5.82
C CYS A 383 9.96 19.97 -6.77
N ARG A 384 8.63 19.93 -6.93
CA ARG A 384 7.90 20.85 -7.80
C ARG A 384 7.99 22.30 -7.30
N ALA A 385 7.92 22.50 -5.98
CA ALA A 385 8.10 23.82 -5.38
C ALA A 385 9.53 24.37 -5.63
N ALA A 386 10.54 23.52 -5.47
CA ALA A 386 11.93 23.88 -5.75
C ALA A 386 12.17 24.22 -7.22
N MET A 387 11.61 23.45 -8.17
CA MET A 387 11.68 23.76 -9.61
C MET A 387 11.09 25.13 -9.94
N SER A 388 9.97 25.49 -9.29
CA SER A 388 9.38 26.83 -9.45
C SER A 388 10.31 27.93 -8.94
N ALA A 389 10.97 27.71 -7.80
CA ALA A 389 11.95 28.64 -7.24
C ALA A 389 13.22 28.77 -8.09
N ILE A 390 13.66 27.70 -8.76
CA ILE A 390 14.86 27.68 -9.63
C ILE A 390 14.60 28.36 -10.98
N ARG A 391 13.35 28.55 -11.41
CA ARG A 391 13.03 29.10 -12.74
C ARG A 391 13.76 30.41 -13.03
N PRO A 392 13.79 31.46 -12.17
CA PRO A 392 14.53 32.70 -12.44
C PRO A 392 16.05 32.47 -12.55
N LEU A 393 16.61 31.50 -11.82
CA LEU A 393 18.03 31.16 -11.93
C LEU A 393 18.37 30.56 -13.30
N LYS A 394 17.47 29.76 -13.88
CA LYS A 394 17.64 29.23 -15.24
C LYS A 394 17.70 30.34 -16.31
N GLU A 395 16.91 31.37 -16.14
CA GLU A 395 16.91 32.54 -17.06
C GLU A 395 18.20 33.35 -16.95
N GLN A 396 18.85 33.36 -15.78
CA GLN A 396 20.12 34.05 -15.55
C GLN A 396 21.34 33.20 -15.94
N LEU A 397 21.27 31.90 -15.78
CA LEU A 397 22.35 30.95 -16.05
C LEU A 397 21.98 30.04 -17.24
N HIS A 398 21.69 30.62 -18.39
CA HIS A 398 21.26 29.92 -19.61
C HIS A 398 22.34 29.02 -20.23
N ASP A 399 23.63 29.20 -19.89
CA ASP A 399 24.72 28.31 -20.29
C ASP A 399 24.83 27.00 -19.45
N VAL A 400 24.11 26.93 -18.35
CA VAL A 400 24.00 25.71 -17.54
C VAL A 400 23.02 24.76 -18.17
N VAL A 401 23.38 23.46 -18.20
CA VAL A 401 22.50 22.39 -18.61
C VAL A 401 21.71 21.90 -17.41
N TYR A 402 20.40 21.95 -17.47
CA TYR A 402 19.49 21.48 -16.42
C TYR A 402 18.96 20.09 -16.77
N VAL A 403 19.34 19.07 -15.99
CA VAL A 403 18.96 17.68 -16.18
C VAL A 403 18.00 17.26 -15.07
N TYR A 404 16.85 16.72 -15.43
CA TYR A 404 15.80 16.26 -14.52
C TYR A 404 15.69 14.75 -14.61
N ILE A 405 16.03 14.05 -13.54
CA ILE A 405 16.00 12.59 -13.47
C ILE A 405 14.81 12.15 -12.63
N ALA A 406 13.85 11.47 -13.25
CA ALA A 406 12.73 10.80 -12.59
C ALA A 406 12.87 9.28 -12.71
N ASP A 407 12.10 8.55 -11.93
CA ASP A 407 12.02 7.09 -12.04
C ASP A 407 10.61 6.60 -12.42
N ALA A 408 10.49 5.28 -12.58
CA ALA A 408 9.25 4.61 -12.96
C ALA A 408 8.13 4.69 -11.92
N SER A 409 8.34 5.29 -10.74
CA SER A 409 7.25 5.62 -9.80
C SER A 409 6.40 6.81 -10.27
N SER A 410 6.94 7.62 -11.20
CA SER A 410 6.19 8.62 -11.94
C SER A 410 5.41 7.96 -13.08
N PRO A 411 4.06 7.96 -13.08
CA PRO A 411 3.28 7.45 -14.20
C PRO A 411 3.67 8.16 -15.50
N VAL A 412 3.80 7.39 -16.59
CA VAL A 412 4.29 7.91 -17.90
C VAL A 412 3.48 9.10 -18.39
N ASP A 413 2.15 9.00 -18.26
CA ASP A 413 1.23 10.05 -18.69
C ASP A 413 1.47 11.35 -17.94
N LYS A 414 1.49 11.27 -16.61
CA LYS A 414 1.67 12.41 -15.74
C LYS A 414 3.07 13.02 -15.89
N TRP A 415 4.08 12.17 -16.06
CA TRP A 415 5.43 12.62 -16.32
C TRP A 415 5.52 13.33 -17.67
N GLY A 416 4.96 12.73 -18.73
CA GLY A 416 4.93 13.31 -20.08
C GLY A 416 4.22 14.66 -20.15
N GLU A 417 3.11 14.83 -19.42
CA GLU A 417 2.43 16.13 -19.35
C GLU A 417 3.27 17.17 -18.59
N MET A 418 3.87 16.79 -17.47
CA MET A 418 4.61 17.71 -16.63
C MET A 418 5.90 18.21 -17.29
N ILE A 419 6.65 17.36 -17.99
CA ILE A 419 7.91 17.75 -18.63
C ILE A 419 7.71 18.79 -19.74
N LYS A 420 6.53 18.86 -20.38
CA LYS A 420 6.21 19.90 -21.37
C LYS A 420 6.34 21.32 -20.81
N THR A 421 6.20 21.49 -19.50
CA THR A 421 6.27 22.78 -18.80
C THR A 421 7.61 23.01 -18.10
N ILE A 422 8.53 22.03 -18.17
CA ILE A 422 9.83 22.07 -17.52
C ILE A 422 10.91 22.04 -18.60
N SER A 423 11.43 23.21 -18.99
CA SER A 423 12.52 23.27 -19.97
C SER A 423 13.79 22.58 -19.44
N GLY A 424 14.48 21.82 -20.29
CA GLY A 424 15.72 21.13 -19.96
C GLY A 424 15.79 19.70 -20.51
N VAL A 425 16.70 18.94 -19.97
CA VAL A 425 16.97 17.56 -20.35
C VAL A 425 16.26 16.63 -19.37
N HIS A 426 15.46 15.72 -19.87
CA HIS A 426 14.69 14.78 -19.05
C HIS A 426 15.20 13.37 -19.22
N VAL A 427 15.30 12.65 -18.10
CA VAL A 427 15.68 11.25 -18.03
C VAL A 427 14.65 10.52 -17.17
N ARG A 428 14.23 9.36 -17.63
CA ARG A 428 13.35 8.49 -16.83
C ARG A 428 13.97 7.12 -16.68
N LEU A 429 14.33 6.78 -15.45
CA LEU A 429 15.01 5.54 -15.09
C LEU A 429 14.02 4.45 -14.68
N THR A 430 14.47 3.20 -14.64
CA THR A 430 13.77 2.16 -13.90
C THR A 430 13.90 2.41 -12.40
N LYS A 431 13.05 1.77 -11.57
CA LYS A 431 13.16 1.88 -10.11
C LYS A 431 14.48 1.31 -9.61
N GLU A 432 14.92 0.22 -10.21
CA GLU A 432 16.18 -0.46 -9.86
C GLU A 432 17.38 0.43 -10.17
N GLN A 433 17.40 1.07 -11.33
CA GLN A 433 18.45 2.04 -11.70
C GLN A 433 18.49 3.24 -10.75
N ALA A 434 17.34 3.80 -10.43
CA ALA A 434 17.25 4.93 -9.49
C ALA A 434 17.70 4.55 -8.08
N ALA A 435 17.29 3.38 -7.59
CA ALA A 435 17.71 2.86 -6.29
C ALA A 435 19.22 2.60 -6.24
N ALA A 436 19.80 1.99 -7.28
CA ALA A 436 21.23 1.75 -7.37
C ALA A 436 22.06 3.05 -7.47
N LEU A 437 21.55 4.08 -8.18
CA LEU A 437 22.17 5.41 -8.18
C LEU A 437 22.15 6.05 -6.79
N ALA A 438 21.03 5.94 -6.08
CA ALA A 438 20.91 6.47 -4.73
C ALA A 438 21.89 5.80 -3.76
N GLU A 439 22.12 4.49 -3.90
CA GLU A 439 23.10 3.74 -3.11
C GLU A 439 24.53 4.17 -3.44
N ILE A 440 24.89 4.23 -4.73
CA ILE A 440 26.23 4.63 -5.20
C ILE A 440 26.59 6.03 -4.70
N HIS A 441 25.66 6.98 -4.83
CA HIS A 441 25.88 8.38 -4.47
C HIS A 441 25.41 8.73 -3.06
N LYS A 442 24.99 7.75 -2.26
CA LYS A 442 24.66 7.88 -0.82
C LYS A 442 23.60 8.96 -0.54
N PHE A 443 22.52 8.98 -1.32
CA PHE A 443 21.37 9.83 -1.01
C PHE A 443 20.12 8.98 -0.75
N SER A 444 19.24 9.44 0.14
CA SER A 444 18.09 8.67 0.64
C SER A 444 16.73 9.26 0.29
N GLY A 445 16.68 10.35 -0.47
CA GLY A 445 15.42 11.02 -0.77
C GLY A 445 15.50 12.03 -1.92
N ILE A 446 14.35 12.58 -2.29
CA ILE A 446 14.20 13.62 -3.31
C ILE A 446 13.45 14.83 -2.73
N PRO A 447 13.75 16.07 -3.20
CA PRO A 447 14.72 16.39 -4.24
C PRO A 447 16.17 16.14 -3.81
N THR A 448 17.02 15.76 -4.77
CA THR A 448 18.48 15.70 -4.58
C THR A 448 19.13 16.39 -5.77
N TYR A 449 20.13 17.21 -5.50
CA TYR A 449 20.83 18.04 -6.48
C TYR A 449 22.28 17.66 -6.59
N PHE A 450 22.79 17.53 -7.83
CA PHE A 450 24.22 17.44 -8.13
C PHE A 450 24.61 18.60 -9.04
N VAL A 451 25.73 19.23 -8.72
CA VAL A 451 26.40 20.16 -9.63
C VAL A 451 27.61 19.43 -10.22
N VAL A 452 27.68 19.48 -11.55
CA VAL A 452 28.72 18.79 -12.33
C VAL A 452 29.51 19.87 -13.10
N ASN A 453 30.83 19.80 -13.03
CA ASN A 453 31.72 20.73 -13.70
C ASN A 453 31.90 20.41 -15.19
N LYS A 454 32.68 21.23 -15.91
CA LYS A 454 32.94 21.09 -17.36
C LYS A 454 33.61 19.77 -17.74
N GLU A 455 34.35 19.15 -16.81
CA GLU A 455 35.01 17.86 -16.99
C GLU A 455 34.10 16.66 -16.73
N GLY A 456 32.85 16.89 -16.30
CA GLY A 456 31.88 15.84 -15.98
C GLY A 456 31.98 15.31 -14.56
N LYS A 457 32.73 15.98 -13.66
CA LYS A 457 32.90 15.60 -12.27
C LYS A 457 31.83 16.26 -11.40
N ILE A 458 31.19 15.48 -10.50
CA ILE A 458 30.29 15.99 -9.46
C ILE A 458 31.12 16.75 -8.43
N THR A 459 30.84 18.05 -8.29
CA THR A 459 31.55 18.96 -7.34
C THR A 459 30.71 19.31 -6.13
N TYR A 460 29.38 19.18 -6.25
CA TYR A 460 28.45 19.45 -5.16
C TYR A 460 27.29 18.44 -5.20
N GLN A 461 26.87 18.02 -4.02
CA GLN A 461 25.72 17.14 -3.84
C GLN A 461 24.93 17.55 -2.60
N LYS A 462 23.59 17.60 -2.70
CA LYS A 462 22.72 17.89 -1.57
C LYS A 462 21.38 17.20 -1.71
N THR A 463 20.98 16.45 -0.72
CA THR A 463 19.60 15.99 -0.52
C THR A 463 18.82 17.10 0.19
N SER A 464 17.59 17.34 -0.24
CA SER A 464 16.74 18.49 0.03
C SER A 464 17.17 19.76 -0.73
N PHE A 465 16.21 20.67 -0.96
CA PHE A 465 16.46 21.90 -1.69
C PHE A 465 17.37 22.84 -0.87
N PRO A 466 18.57 23.20 -1.38
CA PRO A 466 19.52 24.00 -0.61
C PRO A 466 19.26 25.52 -0.68
N GLY A 467 18.24 25.92 -1.43
CA GLY A 467 17.97 27.32 -1.75
C GLY A 467 18.62 27.78 -3.07
N VAL A 468 18.02 28.81 -3.67
CA VAL A 468 18.43 29.32 -4.98
C VAL A 468 19.84 29.90 -4.96
N GLU A 469 20.19 30.68 -3.93
CA GLU A 469 21.51 31.34 -3.83
C GLU A 469 22.63 30.30 -3.69
N THR A 470 22.45 29.27 -2.88
CA THR A 470 23.44 28.17 -2.78
C THR A 470 23.65 27.49 -4.13
N LEU A 471 22.57 27.19 -4.86
CA LEU A 471 22.71 26.60 -6.21
C LEU A 471 23.40 27.55 -7.17
N ARG A 472 23.10 28.85 -7.10
CA ARG A 472 23.75 29.88 -7.91
C ARG A 472 25.27 29.88 -7.66
N GLU A 473 25.70 29.98 -6.40
CA GLU A 473 27.10 29.98 -6.01
C GLU A 473 27.84 28.76 -6.54
N GLN A 474 27.25 27.56 -6.33
CA GLN A 474 27.83 26.30 -6.79
C GLN A 474 27.94 26.23 -8.31
N LEU A 475 26.93 26.67 -9.05
CA LEU A 475 26.93 26.67 -10.51
C LEU A 475 27.95 27.69 -11.06
N VAL A 476 27.98 28.90 -10.53
CA VAL A 476 28.93 29.94 -10.97
C VAL A 476 30.38 29.49 -10.70
N SER A 477 30.65 28.80 -9.61
CA SER A 477 31.99 28.28 -9.29
C SER A 477 32.55 27.30 -10.32
N VAL A 478 31.67 26.53 -11.01
CA VAL A 478 32.07 25.52 -12.02
C VAL A 478 31.92 26.03 -13.46
N MET A 479 31.33 27.18 -13.66
CA MET A 479 31.25 27.85 -14.98
C MET A 479 32.55 28.58 -15.36
N ARG A 480 33.35 28.98 -14.36
CA ARG A 480 34.67 29.60 -14.56
C ARG A 480 35.68 28.54 -15.03
#